data_d782e7661bb3db4a259a23578b546b01
#
_entry.id   d782e7661bb3db4a259a23578b546b01
#
_cell.length_a   1.000
_cell.length_b   1.000
_cell.length_c   1.000
_cell.angle_alpha   90.00
_cell.angle_beta   90.00
_cell.angle_gamma   90.00
#
_symmetry.space_group_name_H-M   'P 1'
#
loop_
_entity.id
_entity.type
_entity.pdbx_description
1 polymer ?
#
loop_
_entity_poly.entity_id
_entity_poly.type
_entity_poly.pdbx_seq_one_letter_code
_entity_poly.pdbx_strand_id
1 'polypeptide(L)'
;PVAAPAEVAEAPPTEAPEATEAPAPETAEAPVLSRASAACAGEPTPADRTICDDPELQRLQRELRDAYAEALDAHEDRDLLRQRQLAWRDARNTVTDPARLARLYEDRIRKLNSATAAARGER
;
A
#
# COMPACT_ATOMS: atom_id res chain seq x y z
N PRO A 1 -6.37 17.52 7.06
CA PRO A 1 -5.68 17.46 7.28
C PRO A 1 -4.86 17.33 7.13
N VAL A 2 -5.16 17.34 6.94
CA VAL A 2 -4.36 17.16 6.94
C VAL A 2 -3.46 17.08 6.89
N ALA A 3 -3.47 17.19 6.84
CA ALA A 3 -2.63 17.08 6.94
C ALA A 3 -1.80 17.00 6.93
N ALA A 4 -1.87 17.01 6.93
CA ALA A 4 -1.09 16.82 6.99
C ALA A 4 -0.34 16.57 6.95
N PRO A 5 -0.24 16.64 7.00
CA PRO A 5 0.56 16.29 6.95
C PRO A 5 1.30 15.87 6.92
N ALA A 6 1.28 15.65 6.92
CA ALA A 6 2.03 15.20 6.99
C ALA A 6 2.71 14.97 6.88
N GLU A 7 2.61 14.90 6.85
CA GLU A 7 3.30 14.60 6.84
C GLU A 7 4.11 14.30 6.76
N VAL A 8 3.87 14.38 6.72
CA VAL A 8 4.70 14.00 6.72
C VAL A 8 5.43 13.64 6.63
N ALA A 9 5.38 13.59 6.50
CA ALA A 9 6.11 13.19 6.56
C ALA A 9 6.70 12.96 6.44
N GLU A 10 6.57 12.85 6.25
CA GLU A 10 7.26 12.53 6.32
C GLU A 10 8.02 12.23 6.38
N ALA A 11 7.84 12.29 6.23
CA ALA A 11 8.62 11.86 6.39
C ALA A 11 9.19 11.61 6.54
N PRO A 12 9.30 11.56 6.49
CA PRO A 12 10.03 11.12 6.70
C PRO A 12 10.60 10.80 6.88
N PRO A 13 10.63 10.66 6.83
CA PRO A 13 11.30 10.17 7.06
C PRO A 13 11.86 9.82 7.18
N THR A 14 11.79 9.63 7.14
CA THR A 14 12.41 9.19 7.42
C THR A 14 13.04 8.87 7.50
N GLU A 15 13.01 8.65 7.36
CA GLU A 15 13.68 8.21 7.56
C GLU A 15 14.45 7.83 7.59
N ALA A 16 14.34 7.79 7.46
CA ALA A 16 15.12 7.21 7.64
C ALA A 16 15.68 6.82 7.84
N PRO A 17 15.67 6.74 7.82
CA PRO A 17 16.30 6.14 8.09
C PRO A 17 16.64 5.68 8.25
N GLU A 18 16.35 5.34 8.21
CA GLU A 18 16.75 4.75 8.47
C GLU A 18 17.29 4.20 8.32
N ALA A 19 17.14 4.22 8.12
CA ALA A 19 17.76 3.55 8.11
C ALA A 19 18.30 3.16 8.19
N THR A 20 18.19 3.10 8.18
CA THR A 20 18.76 2.63 8.42
C THR A 20 19.13 2.11 8.62
N GLU A 21 18.93 1.86 8.57
CA GLU A 21 19.30 1.27 8.85
C GLU A 21 19.92 0.59 8.87
N ALA A 22 19.98 0.35 8.77
CA ALA A 22 20.55 -0.28 8.87
C ALA A 22 21.15 -0.85 8.98
N PRO A 23 21.36 -1.10 8.99
CA PRO A 23 21.92 -1.73 9.05
C PRO A 23 22.47 -2.47 9.05
N ALA A 24 22.39 -2.67 9.05
CA ALA A 24 22.85 -3.33 8.98
C ALA A 24 23.05 -4.33 8.97
N PRO A 25 22.83 -4.74 9.21
CA PRO A 25 23.13 -5.84 9.20
C PRO A 25 22.90 -6.67 8.42
N GLU A 26 22.45 -6.59 8.22
CA GLU A 26 22.16 -7.27 7.64
C GLU A 26 22.77 -7.83 6.98
N THR A 27 22.84 -7.84 7.04
CA THR A 27 23.40 -8.14 6.43
C THR A 27 24.06 -9.13 5.92
N ALA A 28 24.46 -9.70 6.33
CA ALA A 28 25.10 -10.81 5.82
C ALA A 28 24.21 -11.91 5.44
N GLU A 29 22.97 -11.66 5.58
CA GLU A 29 22.04 -12.66 5.20
C GLU A 29 22.16 -13.01 3.78
N ALA A 30 21.43 -13.83 3.24
CA ALA A 30 21.54 -14.35 1.93
C ALA A 30 21.80 -13.26 0.89
N PRO A 31 22.82 -13.41 0.06
CA PRO A 31 23.12 -12.43 -0.98
C PRO A 31 21.97 -12.20 -1.94
N VAL A 32 21.21 -13.25 -2.25
CA VAL A 32 20.05 -13.11 -3.13
C VAL A 32 19.03 -12.18 -2.52
N LEU A 33 18.76 -12.36 -1.25
CA LEU A 33 17.82 -11.50 -0.55
C LEU A 33 18.30 -10.07 -0.52
N SER A 34 19.61 -9.87 -0.31
CA SER A 34 20.18 -8.52 -0.31
C SER A 34 19.98 -7.83 -1.64
N ARG A 35 20.17 -8.56 -2.74
CA ARG A 35 19.97 -7.99 -4.06
C ARG A 35 18.54 -7.56 -4.29
N ALA A 36 17.59 -8.42 -3.91
CA ALA A 36 16.18 -8.09 -4.06
C ALA A 36 15.82 -6.89 -3.20
N SER A 37 16.31 -6.87 -1.97
CA SER A 37 16.03 -5.76 -1.06
C SER A 37 16.65 -4.47 -1.58
N ALA A 38 17.84 -4.54 -2.18
CA ALA A 38 18.49 -3.37 -2.74
C ALA A 38 17.67 -2.79 -3.88
N ALA A 39 17.15 -3.66 -4.75
CA ALA A 39 16.32 -3.20 -5.86
C ALA A 39 15.04 -2.54 -5.36
N CYS A 40 14.47 -3.07 -4.30
CA CYS A 40 13.21 -2.57 -3.76
C CYS A 40 13.40 -1.39 -2.81
N ALA A 41 14.64 -1.13 -2.37
CA ALA A 41 14.91 -0.03 -1.46
C ALA A 41 14.60 1.35 -2.07
N GLY A 42 14.53 1.41 -3.40
CA GLY A 42 14.19 2.66 -4.08
C GLY A 42 12.70 2.97 -4.12
N GLU A 43 11.86 2.06 -3.66
CA GLU A 43 10.43 2.30 -3.63
C GLU A 43 10.08 3.39 -2.62
N PRO A 44 9.03 4.20 -2.90
CA PRO A 44 8.83 5.43 -2.14
C PRO A 44 8.37 5.26 -0.69
N THR A 45 7.73 4.15 -0.34
CA THR A 45 7.24 3.97 1.02
C THR A 45 7.68 2.63 1.60
N PRO A 46 7.67 2.49 2.94
CA PRO A 46 7.97 1.19 3.56
C PRO A 46 7.07 0.06 3.04
N ALA A 47 5.77 0.33 2.87
CA ALA A 47 4.85 -0.67 2.34
C ALA A 47 5.25 -1.06 0.91
N ASP A 48 5.56 -0.08 0.08
CA ASP A 48 5.94 -0.36 -1.31
C ASP A 48 7.21 -1.21 -1.38
N ARG A 49 8.14 -1.00 -0.45
CA ARG A 49 9.36 -1.82 -0.41
C ARG A 49 9.02 -3.28 -0.07
N THR A 50 8.09 -3.49 0.86
CA THR A 50 7.66 -4.84 1.22
C THR A 50 6.93 -5.50 0.04
N ILE A 51 6.05 -4.75 -0.61
CA ILE A 51 5.28 -5.27 -1.75
C ILE A 51 6.19 -5.65 -2.91
N CYS A 52 7.23 -4.86 -3.13
CA CYS A 52 8.17 -5.06 -4.22
C CYS A 52 8.83 -6.45 -4.19
N ASP A 53 9.01 -7.01 -2.99
CA ASP A 53 9.63 -8.33 -2.80
C ASP A 53 8.62 -9.47 -2.69
N ASP A 54 7.32 -9.19 -2.81
CA ASP A 54 6.30 -10.18 -2.46
C ASP A 54 5.29 -10.36 -3.59
N PRO A 55 5.38 -11.48 -4.33
CA PRO A 55 4.47 -11.74 -5.45
C PRO A 55 2.99 -11.77 -5.05
N GLU A 56 2.68 -12.28 -3.86
CA GLU A 56 1.30 -12.33 -3.40
C GLU A 56 0.75 -10.92 -3.17
N LEU A 57 1.55 -10.06 -2.56
CA LEU A 57 1.14 -8.67 -2.36
C LEU A 57 1.01 -7.93 -3.69
N GLN A 58 1.87 -8.24 -4.64
CA GLN A 58 1.76 -7.66 -5.98
C GLN A 58 0.46 -8.07 -6.65
N ARG A 59 0.04 -9.33 -6.47
CA ARG A 59 -1.23 -9.82 -6.99
C ARG A 59 -2.39 -9.07 -6.35
N LEU A 60 -2.35 -8.91 -5.03
CA LEU A 60 -3.38 -8.16 -4.32
C LEU A 60 -3.42 -6.70 -4.76
N GLN A 61 -2.26 -6.13 -5.04
CA GLN A 61 -2.19 -4.76 -5.53
C GLN A 61 -2.90 -4.62 -6.88
N ARG A 62 -2.72 -5.60 -7.77
CA ARG A 62 -3.43 -5.60 -9.05
C ARG A 62 -4.93 -5.76 -8.85
N GLU A 63 -5.34 -6.66 -7.95
CA GLU A 63 -6.77 -6.84 -7.64
C GLU A 63 -7.39 -5.57 -7.09
N LEU A 64 -6.67 -4.89 -6.21
CA LEU A 64 -7.16 -3.63 -5.67
C LEU A 64 -7.35 -2.59 -6.76
N ARG A 65 -6.37 -2.50 -7.67
CA ARG A 65 -6.43 -1.56 -8.76
C ARG A 65 -7.69 -1.80 -9.62
N ASP A 66 -7.95 -3.08 -9.92
CA ASP A 66 -9.12 -3.45 -10.71
C ASP A 66 -10.42 -3.14 -9.96
N ALA A 67 -10.47 -3.49 -8.67
CA ALA A 67 -11.66 -3.23 -7.85
C ALA A 67 -11.94 -1.74 -7.73
N TYR A 68 -10.89 -0.93 -7.61
CA TYR A 68 -11.02 0.51 -7.52
C TYR A 68 -11.54 1.11 -8.84
N ALA A 69 -11.00 0.63 -9.96
CA ALA A 69 -11.46 1.09 -11.28
C ALA A 69 -12.94 0.79 -11.47
N GLU A 70 -13.38 -0.41 -11.07
CA GLU A 70 -14.79 -0.78 -11.15
C GLU A 70 -15.66 0.10 -10.27
N ALA A 71 -15.18 0.37 -9.06
CA ALA A 71 -15.93 1.20 -8.13
C ALA A 71 -16.05 2.64 -8.64
N LEU A 72 -14.97 3.18 -9.21
CA LEU A 72 -15.01 4.51 -9.81
C LEU A 72 -16.03 4.60 -10.94
N ASP A 73 -16.09 3.55 -11.75
CA ASP A 73 -17.02 3.49 -12.87
C ASP A 73 -18.48 3.45 -12.40
N ALA A 74 -18.73 2.75 -11.29
CA ALA A 74 -20.09 2.53 -10.78
C ALA A 74 -20.59 3.62 -9.84
N HIS A 75 -19.69 4.29 -9.13
CA HIS A 75 -20.04 5.15 -8.02
C HIS A 75 -20.45 6.53 -8.49
N GLU A 76 -21.49 7.09 -7.85
CA GLU A 76 -21.94 8.43 -8.20
C GLU A 76 -21.01 9.51 -7.67
N ASP A 77 -20.51 9.34 -6.46
CA ASP A 77 -19.62 10.33 -5.84
C ASP A 77 -18.18 9.86 -5.98
N ARG A 78 -17.62 10.11 -7.13
CA ARG A 78 -16.27 9.66 -7.45
C ARG A 78 -15.21 10.40 -6.63
N ASP A 79 -15.46 11.66 -6.33
CA ASP A 79 -14.50 12.43 -5.52
C ASP A 79 -14.38 11.87 -4.11
N LEU A 80 -15.51 11.50 -3.51
CA LEU A 80 -15.49 10.88 -2.20
C LEU A 80 -14.73 9.56 -2.24
N LEU A 81 -14.96 8.77 -3.28
CA LEU A 81 -14.26 7.49 -3.42
C LEU A 81 -12.75 7.71 -3.56
N ARG A 82 -12.34 8.71 -4.33
CA ARG A 82 -10.92 9.04 -4.48
C ARG A 82 -10.31 9.46 -3.14
N GLN A 83 -11.02 10.30 -2.39
CA GLN A 83 -10.54 10.74 -1.09
C GLN A 83 -10.35 9.56 -0.13
N ARG A 84 -11.31 8.65 -0.11
CA ARG A 84 -11.23 7.46 0.74
C ARG A 84 -10.08 6.56 0.34
N GLN A 85 -9.84 6.43 -0.96
CA GLN A 85 -8.73 5.61 -1.45
C GLN A 85 -7.40 6.22 -1.05
N LEU A 86 -7.27 7.55 -1.13
CA LEU A 86 -6.04 8.22 -0.72
C LEU A 86 -5.80 8.05 0.78
N ALA A 87 -6.86 8.17 1.60
CA ALA A 87 -6.72 7.97 3.04
C ALA A 87 -6.29 6.54 3.35
N TRP A 88 -6.87 5.56 2.66
CA TRP A 88 -6.47 4.17 2.82
C TRP A 88 -5.01 3.97 2.45
N ARG A 89 -4.59 4.56 1.33
CA ARG A 89 -3.20 4.44 0.88
C ARG A 89 -2.24 5.04 1.90
N ASP A 90 -2.59 6.20 2.46
CA ASP A 90 -1.75 6.82 3.47
C ASP A 90 -1.59 5.92 4.68
N ALA A 91 -2.68 5.30 5.13
CA ALA A 91 -2.61 4.37 6.25
C ALA A 91 -1.79 3.12 5.90
N ARG A 92 -1.89 2.64 4.66
CA ARG A 92 -1.12 1.48 4.20
C ARG A 92 0.37 1.76 4.16
N ASN A 93 0.75 3.00 3.80
CA ASN A 93 2.14 3.32 3.43
C ASN A 93 3.17 3.01 4.50
N THR A 94 2.79 3.01 5.77
CA THR A 94 3.72 2.75 6.87
C THR A 94 3.71 1.31 7.36
N VAL A 95 2.86 0.47 6.80
CA VAL A 95 2.76 -0.93 7.23
C VAL A 95 3.78 -1.75 6.47
N THR A 96 4.60 -2.52 7.20
CA THR A 96 5.67 -3.30 6.59
C THR A 96 5.46 -4.80 6.73
N ASP A 97 4.60 -5.25 7.64
CA ASP A 97 4.36 -6.68 7.84
C ASP A 97 3.55 -7.25 6.66
N PRO A 98 4.11 -8.26 5.96
CA PRO A 98 3.43 -8.80 4.78
C PRO A 98 2.02 -9.34 5.06
N ALA A 99 1.84 -10.04 6.18
CA ALA A 99 0.53 -10.61 6.50
C ALA A 99 -0.48 -9.51 6.78
N ARG A 100 -0.05 -8.46 7.46
CA ARG A 100 -0.93 -7.34 7.76
C ARG A 100 -1.28 -6.58 6.49
N LEU A 101 -0.31 -6.38 5.60
CA LEU A 101 -0.56 -5.75 4.31
C LEU A 101 -1.57 -6.56 3.50
N ALA A 102 -1.43 -7.90 3.49
CA ALA A 102 -2.37 -8.74 2.77
C ALA A 102 -3.79 -8.52 3.29
N ARG A 103 -3.95 -8.49 4.61
CA ARG A 103 -5.28 -8.27 5.20
C ARG A 103 -5.85 -6.90 4.85
N LEU A 104 -5.00 -5.87 4.85
CA LEU A 104 -5.43 -4.53 4.47
C LEU A 104 -5.94 -4.49 3.03
N TYR A 105 -5.20 -5.12 2.13
CA TYR A 105 -5.60 -5.18 0.72
C TYR A 105 -6.89 -5.97 0.55
N GLU A 106 -6.97 -7.14 1.16
CA GLU A 106 -8.16 -7.98 1.05
C GLU A 106 -9.40 -7.27 1.57
N ASP A 107 -9.26 -6.61 2.71
CA ASP A 107 -10.37 -5.87 3.30
C ASP A 107 -10.81 -4.72 2.39
N ARG A 108 -9.85 -3.98 1.84
CA ARG A 108 -10.18 -2.86 0.96
C ARG A 108 -10.85 -3.35 -0.32
N ILE A 109 -10.35 -4.45 -0.89
CA ILE A 109 -10.94 -5.04 -2.09
C ILE A 109 -12.40 -5.42 -1.82
N ARG A 110 -12.67 -6.06 -0.68
CA ARG A 110 -14.04 -6.41 -0.33
C ARG A 110 -14.93 -5.18 -0.22
N LYS A 111 -14.43 -4.13 0.40
CA LYS A 111 -15.21 -2.89 0.55
C LYS A 111 -15.49 -2.23 -0.80
N LEU A 112 -14.50 -2.22 -1.67
CA LEU A 112 -14.70 -1.66 -3.01
C LEU A 112 -15.70 -2.47 -3.81
N ASN A 113 -15.60 -3.80 -3.74
CA ASN A 113 -16.56 -4.66 -4.45
C ASN A 113 -17.97 -4.49 -3.90
N SER A 114 -18.12 -4.33 -2.58
CA SER A 114 -19.42 -4.08 -1.98
C SER A 114 -19.99 -2.74 -2.44
N ALA A 115 -19.14 -1.72 -2.51
CA ALA A 115 -19.57 -0.40 -2.98
C ALA A 115 -20.03 -0.46 -4.44
N THR A 116 -19.30 -1.22 -5.26
CA THR A 116 -19.65 -1.41 -6.66
C THR A 116 -21.02 -2.09 -6.79
N ALA A 117 -21.20 -3.18 -6.03
CA ALA A 117 -22.46 -3.91 -6.07
C ALA A 117 -23.63 -3.04 -5.61
N ALA A 118 -23.43 -2.29 -4.54
CA ALA A 118 -24.46 -1.38 -4.03
C ALA A 118 -24.81 -0.31 -5.06
N ALA A 119 -23.79 0.28 -5.70
CA ALA A 119 -24.00 1.33 -6.69
C ALA A 119 -24.75 0.82 -7.91
N ARG A 120 -24.56 -0.47 -8.26
CA ARG A 120 -25.26 -1.09 -9.40
C ARG A 120 -26.60 -1.70 -9.01
N GLY A 121 -26.98 -1.61 -7.73
CA GLY A 121 -28.24 -2.19 -7.27
C GLY A 121 -28.22 -3.71 -7.16
N GLU A 122 -27.05 -4.31 -7.09
CA GLU A 122 -26.92 -5.76 -6.95
C GLU A 122 -27.14 -6.19 -5.50
N ARG A 123 -27.59 -7.45 -5.31
CA ARG A 123 -27.86 -7.98 -3.96
C ARG A 123 -26.93 -9.13 -3.61
#